data_2cc93e37fd4036de3ef72e48fabf9091
#
_entry.id   2cc93e37fd4036de3ef72e48fabf9091
#
_cell.length_a   1.000
_cell.length_b   1.000
_cell.length_c   1.000
_cell.angle_alpha   90.00
_cell.angle_beta   90.00
_cell.angle_gamma   90.00
#
_symmetry.space_group_name_H-M   'P 1'
#
loop_
_entity.id
_entity.type
_entity.pdbx_description
1 polymer ?
#
loop_
_entity_poly.entity_id
_entity_poly.type
_entity_poly.pdbx_seq_one_letter_code
_entity_poly.pdbx_strand_id
1 'polypeptide(L)'
;MIRVEHLYKSFDDRPVLVDVSLEIQDGETIAIIGRSGSGKSVLMKHLIGLLKPDRGRVLVDGVDINAVSYSELRRIRRQFGVLFQGGALFDSMNAFENVAFPLRTFTNLSEEDIRRRVQECLELVQLPDVGAKMPDELSGGMKKRVALARAIALKPRYIIYDEPTTGLDPETANAIDELICDLNHRLNVTGIVVTHDMHSVLSIADRVAFLYQGRMHWIGTLDELHRSDDPILLAFVKASEYQIGQPLSRTA
;
A
#
# COMPACT_ATOMS: atom_id res chain seq x y z
N MET A 1 1.94 -14.72 2.65
CA MET A 1 3.31 -14.23 2.91
C MET A 1 4.00 -13.84 1.60
N ILE A 2 4.67 -12.68 1.58
CA ILE A 2 5.46 -12.21 0.42
C ILE A 2 6.94 -12.23 0.81
N ARG A 3 7.80 -12.75 -0.09
CA ARG A 3 9.25 -12.74 0.10
C ARG A 3 9.94 -12.18 -1.13
N VAL A 4 10.80 -11.20 -0.92
CA VAL A 4 11.71 -10.64 -1.92
C VAL A 4 13.11 -11.17 -1.63
N GLU A 5 13.75 -11.76 -2.62
CA GLU A 5 15.06 -12.39 -2.46
C GLU A 5 16.06 -11.81 -3.46
N HIS A 6 17.08 -11.14 -2.92
CA HIS A 6 18.22 -10.61 -3.67
C HIS A 6 17.82 -9.84 -4.94
N LEU A 7 16.85 -8.92 -4.81
CA LEU A 7 16.27 -8.18 -5.93
C LEU A 7 17.20 -7.09 -6.42
N TYR A 8 17.47 -7.10 -7.72
CA TYR A 8 18.22 -6.06 -8.43
C TYR A 8 17.38 -5.47 -9.55
N LYS A 9 17.46 -4.15 -9.72
CA LYS A 9 16.83 -3.45 -10.84
C LYS A 9 17.60 -2.22 -11.23
N SER A 10 17.90 -2.09 -12.53
CA SER A 10 18.50 -0.92 -13.15
C SER A 10 17.62 -0.39 -14.27
N PHE A 11 17.75 0.89 -14.57
CA PHE A 11 17.17 1.55 -15.74
C PHE A 11 18.30 2.37 -16.39
N ASP A 12 18.51 2.19 -17.68
CA ASP A 12 19.57 2.87 -18.46
C ASP A 12 20.93 2.82 -17.73
N ASP A 13 21.33 1.60 -17.33
CA ASP A 13 22.55 1.30 -16.57
C ASP A 13 22.68 1.98 -15.19
N ARG A 14 21.63 2.65 -14.73
CA ARG A 14 21.58 3.23 -13.37
C ARG A 14 20.92 2.28 -12.42
N PRO A 15 21.63 1.77 -11.40
CA PRO A 15 21.04 0.89 -10.41
C PRO A 15 20.03 1.65 -9.54
N VAL A 16 18.83 1.07 -9.39
CA VAL A 16 17.74 1.62 -8.55
C VAL A 16 17.48 0.72 -7.35
N LEU A 17 17.51 -0.60 -7.54
CA LEU A 17 17.47 -1.57 -6.46
C LEU A 17 18.71 -2.45 -6.52
N VAL A 18 19.36 -2.64 -5.38
CA VAL A 18 20.62 -3.36 -5.27
C VAL A 18 20.56 -4.30 -4.08
N ASP A 19 20.42 -5.59 -4.35
CA ASP A 19 20.41 -6.65 -3.35
C ASP A 19 19.31 -6.46 -2.28
N VAL A 20 18.09 -6.14 -2.71
CA VAL A 20 16.97 -5.96 -1.78
C VAL A 20 16.37 -7.31 -1.41
N SER A 21 16.37 -7.60 -0.11
CA SER A 21 15.69 -8.76 0.48
C SER A 21 14.71 -8.29 1.56
N LEU A 22 13.48 -8.81 1.54
CA LEU A 22 12.41 -8.41 2.45
C LEU A 22 11.43 -9.56 2.60
N GLU A 23 10.99 -9.82 3.82
CA GLU A 23 9.90 -10.75 4.11
C GLU A 23 8.74 -10.00 4.77
N ILE A 24 7.53 -10.18 4.20
CA ILE A 24 6.28 -9.59 4.68
C ILE A 24 5.39 -10.72 5.17
N GLN A 25 5.08 -10.70 6.47
CA GLN A 25 4.27 -11.72 7.11
C GLN A 25 2.78 -11.55 6.80
N ASP A 26 2.02 -12.64 6.88
CA ASP A 26 0.58 -12.53 6.73
C ASP A 26 -0.05 -11.81 7.92
N GLY A 27 -0.96 -10.88 7.63
CA GLY A 27 -1.72 -10.14 8.62
C GLY A 27 -0.97 -8.96 9.26
N GLU A 28 0.33 -8.75 8.94
CA GLU A 28 1.06 -7.55 9.40
C GLU A 28 0.78 -6.35 8.48
N THR A 29 0.98 -5.17 9.02
CA THR A 29 1.14 -3.94 8.24
C THR A 29 2.60 -3.51 8.27
N ILE A 30 3.30 -3.58 7.14
CA ILE A 30 4.68 -3.12 7.01
C ILE A 30 4.76 -1.79 6.28
N ALA A 31 5.51 -0.83 6.84
CA ALA A 31 5.81 0.42 6.17
C ALA A 31 7.18 0.35 5.48
N ILE A 32 7.20 0.58 4.17
CA ILE A 32 8.43 0.74 3.37
C ILE A 32 8.72 2.24 3.28
N ILE A 33 9.71 2.69 4.04
CA ILE A 33 10.08 4.10 4.14
C ILE A 33 11.38 4.40 3.39
N GLY A 34 11.62 5.68 3.11
CA GLY A 34 12.84 6.16 2.46
C GLY A 34 12.64 7.46 1.71
N ARG A 35 13.74 8.13 1.38
CA ARG A 35 13.71 9.41 0.64
C ARG A 35 13.06 9.25 -0.74
N SER A 36 12.60 10.37 -1.31
CA SER A 36 12.19 10.38 -2.72
C SER A 36 13.35 9.87 -3.59
N GLY A 37 13.02 9.02 -4.58
CA GLY A 37 14.01 8.40 -5.46
C GLY A 37 14.80 7.22 -4.85
N SER A 38 14.52 6.77 -3.62
CA SER A 38 15.22 5.61 -3.02
C SER A 38 14.86 4.25 -3.64
N GLY A 39 13.84 4.18 -4.50
CA GLY A 39 13.40 2.94 -5.16
C GLY A 39 12.12 2.32 -4.62
N LYS A 40 11.41 2.95 -3.66
CA LYS A 40 10.17 2.42 -3.03
C LYS A 40 9.10 2.03 -4.05
N SER A 41 8.73 2.94 -4.96
CA SER A 41 7.72 2.66 -5.98
C SER A 41 8.19 1.62 -7.00
N VAL A 42 9.50 1.50 -7.23
CA VAL A 42 10.08 0.44 -8.06
C VAL A 42 9.95 -0.90 -7.35
N LEU A 43 10.27 -0.97 -6.05
CA LEU A 43 10.08 -2.18 -5.24
C LEU A 43 8.59 -2.59 -5.22
N MET A 44 7.68 -1.66 -4.95
CA MET A 44 6.24 -1.90 -4.99
C MET A 44 5.78 -2.53 -6.31
N LYS A 45 6.24 -1.99 -7.45
CA LYS A 45 5.89 -2.54 -8.78
C LYS A 45 6.40 -3.96 -8.99
N HIS A 46 7.50 -4.35 -8.35
CA HIS A 46 7.97 -5.74 -8.37
C HIS A 46 7.07 -6.66 -7.53
N LEU A 47 6.57 -6.20 -6.36
CA LEU A 47 5.68 -7.01 -5.49
C LEU A 47 4.41 -7.49 -6.21
N ILE A 48 3.90 -6.70 -7.16
CA ILE A 48 2.71 -7.03 -7.95
C ILE A 48 3.05 -7.50 -9.39
N GLY A 49 4.33 -7.71 -9.67
CA GLY A 49 4.79 -8.21 -10.96
C GLY A 49 4.57 -7.24 -12.13
N LEU A 50 4.42 -5.92 -11.89
CA LEU A 50 4.39 -4.90 -12.94
C LEU A 50 5.76 -4.64 -13.54
N LEU A 51 6.82 -4.90 -12.77
CA LEU A 51 8.20 -4.87 -13.23
C LEU A 51 8.83 -6.25 -13.03
N LYS A 52 9.69 -6.64 -13.97
CA LYS A 52 10.52 -7.83 -13.86
C LYS A 52 11.90 -7.44 -13.32
N PRO A 53 12.45 -8.11 -12.31
CA PRO A 53 13.79 -7.84 -11.81
C PRO A 53 14.86 -8.24 -12.82
N ASP A 54 16.04 -7.63 -12.71
CA ASP A 54 17.22 -8.02 -13.50
C ASP A 54 17.88 -9.26 -12.89
N ARG A 55 17.82 -9.36 -11.54
CA ARG A 55 18.23 -10.53 -10.75
C ARG A 55 17.36 -10.65 -9.51
N GLY A 56 17.36 -11.83 -8.91
CA GLY A 56 16.54 -12.14 -7.74
C GLY A 56 15.11 -12.50 -8.13
N ARG A 57 14.24 -12.59 -7.13
CA ARG A 57 12.85 -13.02 -7.35
C ARG A 57 11.91 -12.46 -6.30
N VAL A 58 10.63 -12.49 -6.61
CA VAL A 58 9.54 -12.18 -5.69
C VAL A 58 8.64 -13.39 -5.58
N LEU A 59 8.47 -13.88 -4.38
CA LEU A 59 7.60 -15.01 -4.05
C LEU A 59 6.34 -14.49 -3.37
N VAL A 60 5.18 -14.85 -3.90
CA VAL A 60 3.87 -14.64 -3.26
C VAL A 60 3.30 -16.01 -2.92
N ASP A 61 3.11 -16.27 -1.64
CA ASP A 61 2.69 -17.59 -1.14
C ASP A 61 3.55 -18.74 -1.65
N GLY A 62 4.87 -18.54 -1.74
CA GLY A 62 5.84 -19.51 -2.23
C GLY A 62 5.95 -19.59 -3.76
N VAL A 63 5.13 -18.87 -4.51
CA VAL A 63 5.14 -18.88 -5.99
C VAL A 63 5.99 -17.73 -6.52
N ASP A 64 7.01 -18.00 -7.31
CA ASP A 64 7.79 -16.98 -8.03
C ASP A 64 6.95 -16.32 -9.11
N ILE A 65 6.52 -15.07 -8.86
CA ILE A 65 5.61 -14.36 -9.77
C ILE A 65 6.25 -13.96 -11.11
N ASN A 66 7.57 -14.05 -11.23
CA ASN A 66 8.29 -13.74 -12.47
C ASN A 66 8.51 -15.00 -13.34
N ALA A 67 8.30 -16.19 -12.77
CA ALA A 67 8.48 -17.47 -13.46
C ALA A 67 7.16 -18.10 -13.93
N VAL A 68 6.01 -17.58 -13.47
CA VAL A 68 4.69 -18.12 -13.83
C VAL A 68 4.17 -17.64 -15.17
N SER A 69 3.16 -18.33 -15.70
CA SER A 69 2.42 -17.88 -16.89
C SER A 69 1.68 -16.57 -16.64
N TYR A 70 1.35 -15.86 -17.72
CA TYR A 70 0.56 -14.61 -17.60
C TYR A 70 -0.82 -14.84 -16.97
N SER A 71 -1.46 -15.97 -17.24
CA SER A 71 -2.75 -16.34 -16.63
C SER A 71 -2.63 -16.53 -15.11
N GLU A 72 -1.58 -17.15 -14.66
CA GLU A 72 -1.28 -17.34 -13.25
C GLU A 72 -0.92 -16.00 -12.56
N LEU A 73 -0.09 -15.18 -13.19
CA LEU A 73 0.23 -13.85 -12.70
C LEU A 73 -1.03 -12.99 -12.53
N ARG A 74 -1.98 -13.07 -13.49
CA ARG A 74 -3.28 -12.39 -13.35
C ARG A 74 -4.06 -12.88 -12.13
N ARG A 75 -4.01 -14.20 -11.83
CA ARG A 75 -4.65 -14.78 -10.65
C ARG A 75 -4.00 -14.27 -9.36
N ILE A 76 -2.67 -14.20 -9.31
CA ILE A 76 -1.93 -13.66 -8.17
C ILE A 76 -2.25 -12.17 -7.98
N ARG A 77 -2.26 -11.37 -9.05
CA ARG A 77 -2.58 -9.93 -8.99
C ARG A 77 -3.97 -9.63 -8.42
N ARG A 78 -4.95 -10.53 -8.60
CA ARG A 78 -6.28 -10.37 -7.98
C ARG A 78 -6.27 -10.45 -6.46
N GLN A 79 -5.20 -10.99 -5.88
CA GLN A 79 -5.02 -11.03 -4.43
C GLN A 79 -4.52 -9.69 -3.88
N PHE A 80 -4.18 -8.73 -4.75
CA PHE A 80 -3.70 -7.41 -4.37
C PHE A 80 -4.74 -6.33 -4.64
N GLY A 81 -5.04 -5.53 -3.60
CA GLY A 81 -5.64 -4.22 -3.75
C GLY A 81 -4.54 -3.16 -3.78
N VAL A 82 -4.72 -2.10 -4.55
CA VAL A 82 -3.73 -1.00 -4.61
C VAL A 82 -4.45 0.33 -4.50
N LEU A 83 -4.04 1.13 -3.50
CA LEU A 83 -4.34 2.54 -3.40
C LEU A 83 -3.14 3.33 -3.93
N PHE A 84 -3.27 3.95 -5.08
CA PHE A 84 -2.24 4.79 -5.67
C PHE A 84 -2.23 6.20 -5.06
N GLN A 85 -1.11 6.89 -5.12
CA GLN A 85 -0.88 8.22 -4.55
C GLN A 85 -1.99 9.24 -4.92
N GLY A 86 -2.42 9.30 -6.17
CA GLY A 86 -3.52 10.17 -6.64
C GLY A 86 -4.93 9.55 -6.52
N GLY A 87 -5.07 8.34 -5.91
CA GLY A 87 -6.32 7.57 -5.94
C GLY A 87 -6.56 6.88 -7.29
N ALA A 88 -6.10 7.47 -8.40
CA ALA A 88 -6.21 6.96 -9.78
C ALA A 88 -7.64 6.49 -10.13
N LEU A 89 -8.64 7.29 -9.76
CA LEU A 89 -10.02 7.05 -10.18
C LEU A 89 -10.15 7.31 -11.68
N PHE A 90 -11.04 6.58 -12.32
CA PHE A 90 -11.43 6.85 -13.70
C PHE A 90 -12.35 8.07 -13.73
N ASP A 91 -11.93 9.15 -14.33
CA ASP A 91 -12.68 10.42 -14.36
C ASP A 91 -14.00 10.31 -15.15
N SER A 92 -14.11 9.35 -16.06
CA SER A 92 -15.31 9.06 -16.83
C SER A 92 -16.34 8.18 -16.11
N MET A 93 -16.05 7.76 -14.87
CA MET A 93 -16.87 6.85 -14.07
C MET A 93 -17.20 7.51 -12.74
N ASN A 94 -18.46 7.37 -12.29
CA ASN A 94 -18.84 7.79 -10.94
C ASN A 94 -18.21 6.88 -9.87
N ALA A 95 -18.41 7.19 -8.59
CA ALA A 95 -17.82 6.44 -7.47
C ALA A 95 -18.28 4.97 -7.47
N PHE A 96 -19.57 4.70 -7.73
CA PHE A 96 -20.09 3.35 -7.85
C PHE A 96 -19.39 2.56 -8.95
N GLU A 97 -19.28 3.14 -10.14
CA GLU A 97 -18.66 2.51 -11.32
C GLU A 97 -17.16 2.25 -11.11
N ASN A 98 -16.45 3.18 -10.45
CA ASN A 98 -15.06 2.98 -10.06
C ASN A 98 -14.89 1.76 -9.17
N VAL A 99 -15.75 1.58 -8.15
CA VAL A 99 -15.70 0.44 -7.24
C VAL A 99 -16.20 -0.84 -7.92
N ALA A 100 -17.21 -0.77 -8.79
CA ALA A 100 -17.75 -1.89 -9.56
C ALA A 100 -16.78 -2.42 -10.63
N PHE A 101 -15.90 -1.56 -11.16
CA PHE A 101 -15.02 -1.88 -12.28
C PHE A 101 -14.23 -3.19 -12.10
N PRO A 102 -13.48 -3.43 -11.00
CA PRO A 102 -12.78 -4.69 -10.82
C PRO A 102 -13.72 -5.89 -10.68
N LEU A 103 -14.91 -5.72 -10.12
CA LEU A 103 -15.90 -6.79 -9.98
C LEU A 103 -16.42 -7.23 -11.36
N ARG A 104 -16.82 -6.28 -12.19
CA ARG A 104 -17.27 -6.55 -13.57
C ARG A 104 -16.18 -7.15 -14.45
N THR A 105 -14.91 -6.72 -14.23
CA THR A 105 -13.77 -7.15 -15.06
C THR A 105 -13.28 -8.55 -14.70
N PHE A 106 -13.31 -8.91 -13.40
CA PHE A 106 -12.60 -10.08 -12.89
C PHE A 106 -13.49 -11.14 -12.26
N THR A 107 -14.82 -10.94 -12.20
CA THR A 107 -15.76 -11.90 -11.64
C THR A 107 -16.93 -12.16 -12.59
N ASN A 108 -17.71 -13.18 -12.28
CA ASN A 108 -18.97 -13.50 -12.96
C ASN A 108 -20.19 -13.18 -12.07
N LEU A 109 -20.05 -12.20 -11.16
CA LEU A 109 -21.14 -11.78 -10.27
C LEU A 109 -22.30 -11.17 -11.06
N SER A 110 -23.53 -11.38 -10.58
CA SER A 110 -24.70 -10.67 -11.10
C SER A 110 -24.60 -9.16 -10.81
N GLU A 111 -25.30 -8.33 -11.59
CA GLU A 111 -25.33 -6.88 -11.30
C GLU A 111 -25.94 -6.57 -9.92
N GLU A 112 -26.82 -7.41 -9.42
CA GLU A 112 -27.37 -7.30 -8.06
C GLU A 112 -26.30 -7.57 -7.00
N ASP A 113 -25.51 -8.63 -7.16
CA ASP A 113 -24.39 -8.94 -6.27
C ASP A 113 -23.30 -7.86 -6.32
N ILE A 114 -23.04 -7.31 -7.51
CA ILE A 114 -22.10 -6.20 -7.69
C ILE A 114 -22.60 -4.96 -6.94
N ARG A 115 -23.88 -4.60 -7.06
CA ARG A 115 -24.47 -3.46 -6.33
C ARG A 115 -24.33 -3.65 -4.83
N ARG A 116 -24.69 -4.82 -4.29
CA ARG A 116 -24.53 -5.13 -2.88
C ARG A 116 -23.08 -5.00 -2.44
N ARG A 117 -22.13 -5.59 -3.20
CA ARG A 117 -20.70 -5.55 -2.84
C ARG A 117 -20.14 -4.12 -2.90
N VAL A 118 -20.51 -3.32 -3.88
CA VAL A 118 -20.09 -1.91 -3.99
C VAL A 118 -20.60 -1.13 -2.78
N GLN A 119 -21.88 -1.32 -2.40
CA GLN A 119 -22.46 -0.65 -1.25
C GLN A 119 -21.71 -1.03 0.04
N GLU A 120 -21.42 -2.32 0.27
CA GLU A 120 -20.59 -2.79 1.39
C GLU A 120 -19.21 -2.10 1.40
N CYS A 121 -18.56 -1.98 0.24
CA CYS A 121 -17.25 -1.34 0.15
C CYS A 121 -17.32 0.17 0.46
N LEU A 122 -18.35 0.87 0.00
CA LEU A 122 -18.55 2.30 0.28
C LEU A 122 -18.87 2.53 1.77
N GLU A 123 -19.64 1.65 2.39
CA GLU A 123 -19.90 1.68 3.83
C GLU A 123 -18.61 1.46 4.65
N LEU A 124 -17.79 0.49 4.27
CA LEU A 124 -16.50 0.22 4.91
C LEU A 124 -15.56 1.44 4.88
N VAL A 125 -15.61 2.24 3.82
CA VAL A 125 -14.82 3.48 3.74
C VAL A 125 -15.59 4.72 4.23
N GLN A 126 -16.73 4.54 4.92
CA GLN A 126 -17.55 5.60 5.52
C GLN A 126 -18.09 6.61 4.48
N LEU A 127 -18.45 6.13 3.29
CA LEU A 127 -19.02 6.93 2.21
C LEU A 127 -20.24 6.25 1.56
N PRO A 128 -21.31 5.91 2.32
CA PRO A 128 -22.42 5.11 1.79
C PRO A 128 -23.20 5.79 0.66
N ASP A 129 -23.24 7.14 0.65
CA ASP A 129 -24.16 7.91 -0.20
C ASP A 129 -23.46 8.57 -1.41
N VAL A 130 -22.18 8.24 -1.70
CA VAL A 130 -21.42 8.92 -2.78
C VAL A 130 -21.48 8.20 -4.11
N GLY A 131 -22.17 7.08 -4.23
CA GLY A 131 -22.11 6.23 -5.40
C GLY A 131 -22.36 6.93 -6.75
N ALA A 132 -23.27 7.92 -6.78
CA ALA A 132 -23.60 8.66 -7.99
C ALA A 132 -22.64 9.81 -8.32
N LYS A 133 -21.75 10.22 -7.39
CA LYS A 133 -20.85 11.36 -7.56
C LYS A 133 -19.71 11.04 -8.54
N MET A 134 -19.39 12.02 -9.39
CA MET A 134 -18.21 11.95 -10.24
C MET A 134 -16.95 12.33 -9.45
N PRO A 135 -15.75 11.92 -9.90
CA PRO A 135 -14.50 12.21 -9.19
C PRO A 135 -14.25 13.71 -8.95
N ASP A 136 -14.67 14.59 -9.83
CA ASP A 136 -14.54 16.04 -9.69
C ASP A 136 -15.46 16.65 -8.61
N GLU A 137 -16.52 15.94 -8.22
CA GLU A 137 -17.42 16.32 -7.13
C GLU A 137 -16.93 15.82 -5.75
N LEU A 138 -15.81 15.10 -5.70
CA LEU A 138 -15.26 14.52 -4.48
C LEU A 138 -14.07 15.34 -3.96
N SER A 139 -14.00 15.56 -2.63
CA SER A 139 -12.79 16.10 -2.00
C SER A 139 -11.60 15.15 -2.14
N GLY A 140 -10.38 15.61 -1.86
CA GLY A 140 -9.17 14.78 -1.91
C GLY A 140 -9.26 13.53 -1.03
N GLY A 141 -9.72 13.69 0.21
CA GLY A 141 -9.95 12.57 1.13
C GLY A 141 -11.05 11.61 0.64
N MET A 142 -12.16 12.13 0.09
CA MET A 142 -13.21 11.29 -0.49
C MET A 142 -12.71 10.50 -1.70
N LYS A 143 -11.88 11.09 -2.58
CA LYS A 143 -11.24 10.38 -3.70
C LYS A 143 -10.39 9.21 -3.21
N LYS A 144 -9.59 9.41 -2.16
CA LYS A 144 -8.78 8.37 -1.53
C LYS A 144 -9.66 7.24 -0.97
N ARG A 145 -10.74 7.58 -0.26
CA ARG A 145 -11.68 6.60 0.31
C ARG A 145 -12.40 5.79 -0.79
N VAL A 146 -12.85 6.42 -1.87
CA VAL A 146 -13.45 5.69 -3.02
C VAL A 146 -12.42 4.78 -3.70
N ALA A 147 -11.18 5.26 -3.88
CA ALA A 147 -10.10 4.43 -4.42
C ALA A 147 -9.77 3.24 -3.51
N LEU A 148 -9.87 3.42 -2.19
CA LEU A 148 -9.73 2.36 -1.20
C LEU A 148 -10.90 1.35 -1.27
N ALA A 149 -12.14 1.84 -1.41
CA ALA A 149 -13.31 0.97 -1.66
C ALA A 149 -13.11 0.10 -2.91
N ARG A 150 -12.57 0.69 -3.99
CA ARG A 150 -12.21 -0.05 -5.21
C ARG A 150 -11.12 -1.10 -4.95
N ALA A 151 -10.10 -0.76 -4.16
CA ALA A 151 -9.00 -1.66 -3.84
C ALA A 151 -9.46 -2.90 -3.06
N ILE A 152 -10.46 -2.76 -2.16
CA ILE A 152 -10.99 -3.86 -1.35
C ILE A 152 -12.14 -4.64 -2.03
N ALA A 153 -12.60 -4.21 -3.20
CA ALA A 153 -13.79 -4.77 -3.85
C ALA A 153 -13.67 -6.29 -4.11
N LEU A 154 -12.51 -6.76 -4.57
CA LEU A 154 -12.23 -8.17 -4.84
C LEU A 154 -11.89 -9.01 -3.60
N LYS A 155 -12.02 -8.45 -2.38
CA LYS A 155 -11.58 -9.11 -1.13
C LYS A 155 -10.12 -9.57 -1.22
N PRO A 156 -9.18 -8.63 -1.44
CA PRO A 156 -7.77 -8.97 -1.59
C PRO A 156 -7.19 -9.52 -0.29
N ARG A 157 -6.09 -10.26 -0.41
CA ARG A 157 -5.30 -10.74 0.72
C ARG A 157 -4.22 -9.74 1.14
N TYR A 158 -3.77 -8.94 0.17
CA TYR A 158 -2.72 -7.93 0.31
C TYR A 158 -3.26 -6.58 -0.14
N ILE A 159 -2.97 -5.51 0.60
CA ILE A 159 -3.28 -4.15 0.15
C ILE A 159 -2.01 -3.32 0.17
N ILE A 160 -1.71 -2.70 -0.98
CA ILE A 160 -0.60 -1.76 -1.11
C ILE A 160 -1.16 -0.35 -1.07
N TYR A 161 -0.62 0.47 -0.19
CA TYR A 161 -0.94 1.88 -0.01
C TYR A 161 0.27 2.71 -0.46
N ASP A 162 0.19 3.32 -1.65
CA ASP A 162 1.27 4.15 -2.20
C ASP A 162 0.99 5.62 -1.85
N GLU A 163 1.74 6.15 -0.89
CA GLU A 163 1.64 7.52 -0.38
C GLU A 163 0.18 7.90 -0.05
N PRO A 164 -0.49 7.17 0.88
CA PRO A 164 -1.94 7.29 1.09
C PRO A 164 -2.39 8.66 1.54
N THR A 165 -1.59 9.37 2.33
CA THR A 165 -1.91 10.66 2.95
C THR A 165 -1.34 11.86 2.20
N THR A 166 -0.49 11.64 1.19
CA THR A 166 0.14 12.73 0.43
C THR A 166 -0.89 13.66 -0.22
N GLY A 167 -0.73 14.96 0.01
CA GLY A 167 -1.57 16.02 -0.55
C GLY A 167 -2.88 16.27 0.22
N LEU A 168 -3.03 15.69 1.41
CA LEU A 168 -4.13 15.91 2.32
C LEU A 168 -3.70 16.86 3.46
N ASP A 169 -4.67 17.57 4.03
CA ASP A 169 -4.47 18.28 5.29
C ASP A 169 -4.28 17.29 6.46
N PRO A 170 -3.69 17.70 7.59
CA PRO A 170 -3.36 16.80 8.69
C PRO A 170 -4.57 16.05 9.28
N GLU A 171 -5.73 16.69 9.38
CA GLU A 171 -6.94 16.08 9.93
C GLU A 171 -7.46 14.97 8.99
N THR A 172 -7.53 15.27 7.70
CA THR A 172 -7.92 14.29 6.67
C THR A 172 -6.89 13.16 6.56
N ALA A 173 -5.59 13.43 6.69
CA ALA A 173 -4.54 12.44 6.68
C ALA A 173 -4.69 11.43 7.83
N ASN A 174 -4.88 11.92 9.06
CA ASN A 174 -5.15 11.08 10.23
C ASN A 174 -6.39 10.20 10.03
N ALA A 175 -7.48 10.77 9.50
CA ALA A 175 -8.70 10.00 9.23
C ALA A 175 -8.51 8.90 8.15
N ILE A 176 -7.58 9.08 7.21
CA ILE A 176 -7.20 8.01 6.26
C ILE A 176 -6.35 6.95 6.94
N ASP A 177 -5.40 7.33 7.80
CA ASP A 177 -4.57 6.38 8.54
C ASP A 177 -5.41 5.50 9.48
N GLU A 178 -6.34 6.10 10.23
CA GLU A 178 -7.31 5.36 11.06
C GLU A 178 -8.16 4.39 10.23
N LEU A 179 -8.63 4.84 9.07
CA LEU A 179 -9.41 4.00 8.16
C LEU A 179 -8.58 2.81 7.63
N ILE A 180 -7.31 3.01 7.30
CA ILE A 180 -6.39 1.95 6.88
C ILE A 180 -6.22 0.91 7.99
N CYS A 181 -5.98 1.34 9.23
CA CYS A 181 -5.87 0.45 10.38
C CYS A 181 -7.13 -0.38 10.57
N ASP A 182 -8.30 0.28 10.59
CA ASP A 182 -9.60 -0.38 10.78
C ASP A 182 -9.87 -1.41 9.67
N LEU A 183 -9.63 -1.05 8.41
CA LEU A 183 -9.81 -1.96 7.28
C LEU A 183 -8.85 -3.15 7.33
N ASN A 184 -7.56 -2.94 7.62
CA ASN A 184 -6.59 -4.03 7.72
C ASN A 184 -7.01 -5.03 8.80
N HIS A 185 -7.43 -4.52 9.95
CA HIS A 185 -7.89 -5.35 11.06
C HIS A 185 -9.21 -6.09 10.73
N ARG A 186 -10.25 -5.36 10.28
CA ARG A 186 -11.56 -5.97 9.96
C ARG A 186 -11.51 -6.98 8.83
N LEU A 187 -10.69 -6.72 7.82
CA LEU A 187 -10.59 -7.61 6.66
C LEU A 187 -9.53 -8.69 6.83
N ASN A 188 -8.73 -8.63 7.91
CA ASN A 188 -7.59 -9.51 8.18
C ASN A 188 -6.65 -9.60 6.98
N VAL A 189 -6.26 -8.45 6.44
CA VAL A 189 -5.38 -8.33 5.26
C VAL A 189 -3.96 -7.94 5.67
N THR A 190 -3.02 -8.28 4.82
CA THR A 190 -1.64 -7.82 4.95
C THR A 190 -1.50 -6.46 4.30
N GLY A 191 -1.09 -5.44 5.07
CA GLY A 191 -0.88 -4.07 4.61
C GLY A 191 0.57 -3.81 4.21
N ILE A 192 0.78 -3.14 3.07
CA ILE A 192 2.10 -2.68 2.62
C ILE A 192 2.00 -1.20 2.34
N VAL A 193 2.53 -0.38 3.22
CA VAL A 193 2.47 1.08 3.12
C VAL A 193 3.79 1.59 2.57
N VAL A 194 3.74 2.30 1.46
CA VAL A 194 4.90 2.98 0.89
C VAL A 194 4.75 4.46 1.16
N THR A 195 5.59 5.02 2.02
CA THR A 195 5.49 6.44 2.40
C THR A 195 6.84 7.01 2.85
N HIS A 196 6.90 8.33 2.92
CA HIS A 196 7.98 9.08 3.58
C HIS A 196 7.46 9.83 4.82
N ASP A 197 6.16 9.74 5.10
CA ASP A 197 5.51 10.38 6.23
C ASP A 197 5.61 9.51 7.48
N MET A 198 6.39 9.95 8.47
CA MET A 198 6.58 9.22 9.71
C MET A 198 5.36 9.22 10.62
N HIS A 199 4.46 10.20 10.51
CA HIS A 199 3.21 10.18 11.28
C HIS A 199 2.33 9.01 10.85
N SER A 200 2.12 8.84 9.54
CA SER A 200 1.41 7.68 9.01
C SER A 200 2.08 6.37 9.41
N VAL A 201 3.42 6.28 9.32
CA VAL A 201 4.17 5.07 9.70
C VAL A 201 3.87 4.65 11.13
N LEU A 202 3.94 5.60 12.07
CA LEU A 202 3.74 5.32 13.50
C LEU A 202 2.30 4.99 13.84
N SER A 203 1.36 5.50 13.06
CA SER A 203 -0.07 5.25 13.26
C SER A 203 -0.50 3.85 12.80
N ILE A 204 0.08 3.36 11.69
CA ILE A 204 -0.49 2.19 10.99
C ILE A 204 0.44 0.98 10.89
N ALA A 205 1.76 1.13 11.06
CA ALA A 205 2.69 0.03 10.84
C ALA A 205 2.96 -0.81 12.09
N ASP A 206 3.10 -2.12 11.90
CA ASP A 206 3.66 -3.04 12.89
C ASP A 206 5.19 -3.12 12.76
N ARG A 207 5.67 -3.09 11.50
CA ARG A 207 7.10 -3.14 11.17
C ARG A 207 7.44 -2.10 10.11
N VAL A 208 8.70 -1.71 10.12
CA VAL A 208 9.26 -0.71 9.21
C VAL A 208 10.44 -1.31 8.47
N ALA A 209 10.46 -1.08 7.16
CA ALA A 209 11.57 -1.43 6.27
C ALA A 209 12.12 -0.15 5.64
N PHE A 210 13.35 0.22 5.97
CA PHE A 210 13.99 1.44 5.48
C PHE A 210 14.83 1.17 4.24
N LEU A 211 14.38 1.71 3.12
CA LEU A 211 15.08 1.64 1.83
C LEU A 211 15.97 2.88 1.64
N TYR A 212 17.28 2.66 1.66
CA TYR A 212 18.28 3.71 1.49
C TYR A 212 19.21 3.38 0.33
N GLN A 213 19.36 4.31 -0.61
CA GLN A 213 20.21 4.16 -1.81
C GLN A 213 20.00 2.82 -2.55
N GLY A 214 18.75 2.43 -2.73
CA GLY A 214 18.37 1.20 -3.41
C GLY A 214 18.62 -0.10 -2.64
N ARG A 215 19.02 -0.03 -1.37
CA ARG A 215 19.27 -1.19 -0.50
C ARG A 215 18.32 -1.21 0.68
N MET A 216 17.95 -2.39 1.13
CA MET A 216 17.24 -2.55 2.40
C MET A 216 18.26 -2.34 3.52
N HIS A 217 18.25 -1.12 4.09
CA HIS A 217 19.25 -0.69 5.06
C HIS A 217 18.90 -1.14 6.48
N TRP A 218 17.62 -1.08 6.84
CA TRP A 218 17.14 -1.45 8.16
C TRP A 218 15.74 -2.04 8.08
N ILE A 219 15.45 -3.02 8.94
CA ILE A 219 14.11 -3.62 9.13
C ILE A 219 13.93 -3.90 10.62
N GLY A 220 12.80 -3.50 11.18
CA GLY A 220 12.47 -3.77 12.57
C GLY A 220 11.04 -3.36 12.92
N THR A 221 10.66 -3.57 14.17
CA THR A 221 9.40 -3.11 14.77
C THR A 221 9.46 -1.61 15.09
N LEU A 222 8.31 -1.00 15.42
CA LEU A 222 8.27 0.38 15.89
C LEU A 222 9.08 0.57 17.18
N ASP A 223 9.06 -0.41 18.08
CA ASP A 223 9.86 -0.36 19.33
C ASP A 223 11.37 -0.38 19.04
N GLU A 224 11.80 -1.19 18.08
CA GLU A 224 13.20 -1.22 17.62
C GLU A 224 13.59 0.06 16.90
N LEU A 225 12.66 0.66 16.11
CA LEU A 225 12.87 1.97 15.49
C LEU A 225 13.15 3.06 16.53
N HIS A 226 12.35 3.09 17.62
CA HIS A 226 12.53 4.06 18.70
C HIS A 226 13.85 3.91 19.49
N ARG A 227 14.40 2.70 19.53
CA ARG A 227 15.65 2.38 20.23
C ARG A 227 16.86 2.34 19.31
N SER A 228 16.66 2.56 18.02
CA SER A 228 17.74 2.47 17.05
C SER A 228 18.77 3.57 17.25
N ASP A 229 20.06 3.20 17.17
CA ASP A 229 21.21 4.09 17.14
C ASP A 229 21.79 4.27 15.72
N ASP A 230 21.15 3.70 14.72
CA ASP A 230 21.58 3.82 13.31
C ASP A 230 21.56 5.27 12.84
N PRO A 231 22.72 5.88 12.51
CA PRO A 231 22.79 7.30 12.23
C PRO A 231 22.08 7.70 10.92
N ILE A 232 21.97 6.78 9.96
CA ILE A 232 21.33 7.06 8.67
C ILE A 232 19.80 7.04 8.82
N LEU A 233 19.28 6.05 9.56
CA LEU A 233 17.87 5.96 9.90
C LEU A 233 17.44 7.15 10.76
N LEU A 234 18.22 7.48 11.81
CA LEU A 234 17.95 8.63 12.68
C LEU A 234 17.95 9.96 11.90
N ALA A 235 18.89 10.14 10.97
CA ALA A 235 18.92 11.33 10.13
C ALA A 235 17.69 11.43 9.21
N PHE A 236 17.16 10.29 8.72
CA PHE A 236 15.93 10.25 7.94
C PHE A 236 14.71 10.62 8.80
N VAL A 237 14.57 9.98 9.96
CA VAL A 237 13.44 10.21 10.89
C VAL A 237 13.42 11.66 11.37
N LYS A 238 14.56 12.23 11.76
CA LYS A 238 14.66 13.65 12.16
C LYS A 238 14.30 14.63 11.03
N ALA A 239 14.65 14.30 9.79
CA ALA A 239 14.34 15.15 8.65
C ALA A 239 12.84 15.19 8.32
N SER A 240 12.05 14.25 8.81
CA SER A 240 10.58 14.24 8.70
C SER A 240 9.88 14.97 9.86
N GLU A 241 10.59 15.85 10.58
CA GLU A 241 10.12 16.64 11.73
C GLU A 241 9.63 15.77 12.93
N TYR A 242 9.89 14.48 12.90
CA TYR A 242 9.54 13.58 14.00
C TYR A 242 10.65 13.56 15.06
N GLN A 243 10.27 13.75 16.34
CA GLN A 243 11.17 13.63 17.47
C GLN A 243 11.09 12.21 18.06
N ILE A 244 12.16 11.42 17.92
CA ILE A 244 12.30 10.13 18.59
C ILE A 244 12.33 10.36 20.10
N GLY A 245 11.45 9.71 20.84
CA GLY A 245 11.39 9.80 22.30
C GLY A 245 10.12 10.38 22.89
N GLN A 246 9.14 10.80 22.09
CA GLN A 246 7.80 11.04 22.59
C GLN A 246 7.02 9.72 22.69
N PRO A 247 6.38 9.41 23.84
CA PRO A 247 5.57 8.21 23.97
C PRO A 247 4.41 8.26 22.96
N LEU A 248 4.23 7.17 22.20
CA LEU A 248 3.07 6.99 21.35
C LEU A 248 1.82 7.03 22.24
N SER A 249 0.99 8.07 22.13
CA SER A 249 -0.36 8.05 22.66
C SER A 249 -1.21 7.13 21.78
N ARG A 250 -1.08 5.81 21.97
CA ARG A 250 -2.10 4.89 21.47
C ARG A 250 -3.34 5.12 22.33
N THR A 251 -4.31 5.85 21.82
CA THR A 251 -5.67 5.84 22.35
C THR A 251 -6.19 4.41 22.25
N ALA A 252 -6.52 3.85 23.40
CA ALA A 252 -7.09 2.53 23.60
C ALA A 252 -8.46 2.40 22.94
#